data_a35d549cdd5bf1182b7f425b247fd2bb
#
_entry.id   a35d549cdd5bf1182b7f425b247fd2bb
#
_cell.length_a   1.000
_cell.length_b   1.000
_cell.length_c   1.000
_cell.angle_alpha   90.00
_cell.angle_beta   90.00
_cell.angle_gamma   90.00
#
_symmetry.space_group_name_H-M   'P 1'
#
loop_
_entity.id
_entity.type
_entity.pdbx_description
1 polymer ?
#
loop_
_entity_poly.entity_id
_entity_poly.type
_entity_poly.pdbx_seq_one_letter_code
_entity_poly.pdbx_strand_id
1 'polypeptide(L)'
;MVPFLSGCALRHRRHDDANAVNPGDQPDKILYEKATKEIEKGRYDVGRLTLQTLINTYPDSEYLSKSKLAIADSYYSEGGVSGLTQAEVEFKDFITFFPTAPEAPDAQYKAGMAHYRLMAKADRDRTDAQLAEAEFKEFLLKYPDSQTMPRVKRRLREVQEVLAQGDFKIARFYYSKGAMRAAQSRFQEIADRYPDFSRVDNALWYLGQSLERLRRAHDAAPYYARIITDHPLSPLVDDAKERLTALHQPIPRPTRAMLARAQADAASRPGKDLFQKMGGFLSSGPDTSATRRGPVRLGGPKPSEVEVAKAPEPAPGTSSIVVQPVGEDSLKAGKPVGSTPSGASGSGGASTAPQESIDGQKPAAGSGGSNSQTSDPTPPAKKKAKRSLFKRIIKPF
;
A
#
# COMPACT_ATOMS: atom_id res chain seq x y z
N MET A 1 10.97 -81.14 0.53
CA MET A 1 10.56 -80.04 -0.39
C MET A 1 9.17 -79.66 0.01
N VAL A 2 9.02 -78.54 0.73
CA VAL A 2 7.71 -77.97 1.14
C VAL A 2 7.65 -76.58 0.54
N PRO A 3 6.63 -76.22 -0.26
CA PRO A 3 6.48 -74.88 -0.79
C PRO A 3 5.81 -73.95 0.22
N PHE A 4 6.50 -72.85 0.54
CA PHE A 4 5.95 -71.73 1.28
C PHE A 4 4.97 -70.96 0.38
N LEU A 5 3.68 -70.99 0.73
CA LEU A 5 2.67 -70.08 0.18
C LEU A 5 2.68 -68.78 0.96
N SER A 6 3.29 -67.74 0.38
CA SER A 6 3.17 -66.36 0.87
C SER A 6 1.80 -65.79 0.51
N GLY A 7 0.90 -65.78 1.49
CA GLY A 7 -0.38 -65.10 1.36
C GLY A 7 -0.17 -63.56 1.44
N CYS A 8 -0.40 -62.85 0.32
CA CYS A 8 -0.58 -61.39 0.33
C CYS A 8 -1.92 -61.06 1.02
N ALA A 9 -1.85 -60.67 2.29
CA ALA A 9 -2.99 -60.06 2.96
C ALA A 9 -3.21 -58.65 2.38
N LEU A 10 -4.12 -58.53 1.43
CA LEU A 10 -4.71 -57.26 1.04
C LEU A 10 -5.39 -56.67 2.26
N ARG A 11 -4.73 -55.74 2.93
CA ARG A 11 -5.30 -54.89 3.99
C ARG A 11 -6.32 -53.99 3.34
N HIS A 12 -7.57 -54.43 3.30
CA HIS A 12 -8.73 -53.62 2.95
C HIS A 12 -8.72 -52.43 3.95
N ARG A 13 -8.23 -51.25 3.51
CA ARG A 13 -8.52 -50.00 4.19
C ARG A 13 -10.03 -49.84 4.16
N ARG A 14 -10.68 -50.11 5.26
CA ARG A 14 -12.05 -49.64 5.48
C ARG A 14 -11.99 -48.13 5.25
N HIS A 15 -12.62 -47.69 4.18
CA HIS A 15 -13.11 -46.34 4.05
C HIS A 15 -14.08 -46.20 5.22
N ASP A 16 -13.63 -45.56 6.26
CA ASP A 16 -14.50 -45.10 7.33
C ASP A 16 -15.50 -44.16 6.65
N ASP A 17 -16.74 -44.61 6.54
CA ASP A 17 -17.88 -43.81 6.12
C ASP A 17 -18.15 -42.75 7.21
N ALA A 18 -17.26 -41.73 7.28
CA ALA A 18 -17.38 -40.56 8.14
C ALA A 18 -18.49 -39.58 7.65
N ASN A 19 -19.44 -40.10 6.85
CA ASN A 19 -20.56 -39.33 6.31
C ASN A 19 -21.93 -39.83 6.76
N ALA A 20 -22.00 -40.67 7.80
CA ALA A 20 -23.28 -40.96 8.42
C ALA A 20 -23.74 -39.73 9.22
N VAL A 21 -24.51 -38.85 8.59
CA VAL A 21 -25.20 -37.73 9.23
C VAL A 21 -26.26 -38.35 10.15
N ASN A 22 -26.09 -38.20 11.47
CA ASN A 22 -27.14 -38.60 12.41
C ASN A 22 -28.35 -37.66 12.18
N PRO A 23 -29.60 -38.17 12.26
CA PRO A 23 -30.81 -37.36 12.03
C PRO A 23 -31.02 -36.18 12.97
N GLY A 24 -30.12 -35.97 13.95
CA GLY A 24 -30.12 -34.86 14.90
C GLY A 24 -29.00 -33.87 14.70
N ASP A 25 -28.06 -34.13 13.79
CA ASP A 25 -26.92 -33.21 13.56
C ASP A 25 -27.33 -32.14 12.54
N GLN A 26 -26.98 -30.89 12.86
CA GLN A 26 -27.13 -29.74 11.96
C GLN A 26 -26.16 -29.93 10.76
N PRO A 27 -26.64 -30.14 9.55
CA PRO A 27 -25.77 -30.47 8.39
C PRO A 27 -24.81 -29.31 8.04
N ASP A 28 -25.22 -28.07 8.30
CA ASP A 28 -24.41 -26.88 8.13
C ASP A 28 -23.22 -26.84 9.12
N LYS A 29 -23.44 -27.25 10.36
CA LYS A 29 -22.39 -27.40 11.37
C LYS A 29 -21.36 -28.45 10.94
N ILE A 30 -21.83 -29.61 10.45
CA ILE A 30 -20.94 -30.67 9.98
C ILE A 30 -20.06 -30.18 8.81
N LEU A 31 -20.66 -29.46 7.86
CA LEU A 31 -19.92 -28.88 6.75
C LEU A 31 -18.88 -27.86 7.22
N TYR A 32 -19.25 -27.00 8.16
CA TYR A 32 -18.32 -26.03 8.74
C TYR A 32 -17.13 -26.69 9.45
N GLU A 33 -17.40 -27.66 10.34
CA GLU A 33 -16.35 -28.39 11.04
C GLU A 33 -15.45 -29.23 10.12
N LYS A 34 -16.02 -29.84 9.09
CA LYS A 34 -15.25 -30.55 8.06
C LYS A 34 -14.33 -29.61 7.31
N ALA A 35 -14.85 -28.47 6.89
CA ALA A 35 -14.10 -27.47 6.15
C ALA A 35 -12.94 -26.88 6.97
N THR A 36 -13.20 -26.52 8.22
CA THR A 36 -12.16 -25.99 9.12
C THR A 36 -11.05 -27.00 9.38
N LYS A 37 -11.37 -28.28 9.57
CA LYS A 37 -10.38 -29.37 9.68
C LYS A 37 -9.53 -29.53 8.41
N GLU A 38 -10.10 -29.34 7.23
CA GLU A 38 -9.32 -29.39 5.99
C GLU A 38 -8.40 -28.16 5.83
N ILE A 39 -8.86 -26.97 6.21
CA ILE A 39 -8.04 -25.76 6.26
C ILE A 39 -6.87 -25.91 7.24
N GLU A 40 -7.10 -26.45 8.45
CA GLU A 40 -6.06 -26.72 9.45
C GLU A 40 -4.99 -27.70 8.95
N LYS A 41 -5.37 -28.65 8.08
CA LYS A 41 -4.43 -29.57 7.41
C LYS A 41 -3.69 -28.92 6.22
N GLY A 42 -3.93 -27.64 5.93
CA GLY A 42 -3.37 -26.94 4.78
C GLY A 42 -4.04 -27.28 3.44
N ARG A 43 -5.19 -27.98 3.46
CA ARG A 43 -5.97 -28.29 2.26
C ARG A 43 -6.97 -27.17 1.98
N TYR A 44 -6.43 -25.99 1.69
CA TYR A 44 -7.21 -24.75 1.58
C TYR A 44 -8.33 -24.84 0.55
N ASP A 45 -8.06 -25.37 -0.65
CA ASP A 45 -9.06 -25.47 -1.73
C ASP A 45 -10.26 -26.34 -1.34
N VAL A 46 -9.98 -27.50 -0.71
CA VAL A 46 -11.04 -28.42 -0.25
C VAL A 46 -11.89 -27.76 0.83
N GLY A 47 -11.24 -27.06 1.78
CA GLY A 47 -11.94 -26.34 2.82
C GLY A 47 -12.81 -25.22 2.27
N ARG A 48 -12.29 -24.39 1.38
CA ARG A 48 -13.03 -23.30 0.71
C ARG A 48 -14.23 -23.82 -0.08
N LEU A 49 -14.05 -24.89 -0.87
CA LEU A 49 -15.15 -25.51 -1.61
C LEU A 49 -16.25 -26.01 -0.68
N THR A 50 -15.88 -26.62 0.44
CA THR A 50 -16.85 -27.11 1.44
C THR A 50 -17.59 -25.95 2.11
N LEU A 51 -16.90 -24.84 2.45
CA LEU A 51 -17.53 -23.63 3.00
C LEU A 51 -18.45 -22.98 1.97
N GLN A 52 -18.04 -22.92 0.70
CA GLN A 52 -18.88 -22.38 -0.37
C GLN A 52 -20.15 -23.22 -0.57
N THR A 53 -20.04 -24.54 -0.43
CA THR A 53 -21.21 -25.44 -0.44
C THR A 53 -22.16 -25.12 0.71
N LEU A 54 -21.62 -24.90 1.93
CA LEU A 54 -22.42 -24.51 3.08
C LEU A 54 -23.16 -23.18 2.82
N ILE A 55 -22.46 -22.16 2.36
CA ILE A 55 -23.02 -20.82 2.09
C ILE A 55 -24.15 -20.90 1.06
N ASN A 56 -23.97 -21.71 0.00
CA ASN A 56 -24.94 -21.83 -1.08
C ASN A 56 -26.15 -22.67 -0.69
N THR A 57 -25.95 -23.70 0.15
CA THR A 57 -27.01 -24.64 0.54
C THR A 57 -27.82 -24.16 1.73
N TYR A 58 -27.16 -23.43 2.65
CA TYR A 58 -27.74 -22.98 3.92
C TYR A 58 -27.53 -21.47 4.13
N PRO A 59 -28.17 -20.61 3.33
CA PRO A 59 -27.95 -19.15 3.39
C PRO A 59 -28.40 -18.52 4.71
N ASP A 60 -29.29 -19.17 5.45
CA ASP A 60 -29.77 -18.70 6.76
C ASP A 60 -29.05 -19.36 7.94
N SER A 61 -27.94 -20.08 7.69
CA SER A 61 -27.18 -20.75 8.72
C SER A 61 -26.50 -19.78 9.69
N GLU A 62 -26.47 -20.11 10.99
CA GLU A 62 -25.66 -19.40 11.98
C GLU A 62 -24.15 -19.44 11.69
N TYR A 63 -23.71 -20.37 10.82
CA TYR A 63 -22.32 -20.50 10.40
C TYR A 63 -22.01 -19.66 9.15
N LEU A 64 -22.97 -18.90 8.58
CA LEU A 64 -22.76 -18.14 7.36
C LEU A 64 -21.62 -17.13 7.49
N SER A 65 -21.67 -16.26 8.53
CA SER A 65 -20.62 -15.27 8.76
C SER A 65 -19.27 -15.90 9.06
N LYS A 66 -19.25 -16.95 9.90
CA LYS A 66 -18.06 -17.70 10.22
C LYS A 66 -17.44 -18.38 8.99
N SER A 67 -18.28 -18.89 8.10
CA SER A 67 -17.85 -19.53 6.84
C SER A 67 -17.19 -18.53 5.89
N LYS A 68 -17.79 -17.36 5.70
CA LYS A 68 -17.18 -16.28 4.91
C LYS A 68 -15.84 -15.83 5.48
N LEU A 69 -15.76 -15.63 6.79
CA LEU A 69 -14.51 -15.27 7.46
C LEU A 69 -13.44 -16.38 7.34
N ALA A 70 -13.84 -17.65 7.46
CA ALA A 70 -12.94 -18.79 7.31
C ALA A 70 -12.39 -18.92 5.89
N ILE A 71 -13.16 -18.56 4.85
CA ILE A 71 -12.67 -18.47 3.47
C ILE A 71 -11.57 -17.41 3.37
N ALA A 72 -11.83 -16.20 3.88
CA ALA A 72 -10.84 -15.11 3.91
C ALA A 72 -9.56 -15.52 4.65
N ASP A 73 -9.70 -16.11 5.84
CA ASP A 73 -8.59 -16.61 6.65
C ASP A 73 -7.81 -17.74 5.96
N SER A 74 -8.47 -18.58 5.17
CA SER A 74 -7.81 -19.63 4.40
C SER A 74 -6.89 -19.08 3.33
N TYR A 75 -7.34 -18.08 2.57
CA TYR A 75 -6.51 -17.38 1.58
C TYR A 75 -5.34 -16.63 2.25
N TYR A 76 -5.60 -15.99 3.39
CA TYR A 76 -4.55 -15.30 4.15
C TYR A 76 -3.48 -16.28 4.67
N SER A 77 -3.89 -17.47 5.09
CA SER A 77 -2.99 -18.53 5.59
C SER A 77 -2.20 -19.18 4.47
N GLU A 78 -2.83 -19.42 3.32
CA GLU A 78 -2.18 -19.91 2.11
C GLU A 78 -1.04 -18.97 1.68
N GLY A 79 -1.29 -17.66 1.74
CA GLY A 79 -0.27 -16.66 1.48
C GLY A 79 0.10 -16.53 0.01
N GLY A 80 1.35 -16.09 -0.26
CA GLY A 80 1.75 -15.72 -1.62
C GLY A 80 1.03 -14.47 -2.12
N VAL A 81 1.34 -14.04 -3.35
CA VAL A 81 0.71 -12.84 -3.92
C VAL A 81 -0.78 -13.09 -4.17
N SER A 82 -1.11 -14.18 -4.85
CA SER A 82 -2.49 -14.53 -5.20
C SER A 82 -3.37 -14.72 -3.95
N GLY A 83 -2.89 -15.53 -2.97
CA GLY A 83 -3.65 -15.78 -1.74
C GLY A 83 -3.88 -14.52 -0.92
N LEU A 84 -2.86 -13.67 -0.77
CA LEU A 84 -3.00 -12.43 0.01
C LEU A 84 -3.90 -11.39 -0.69
N THR A 85 -3.82 -11.28 -2.02
CA THR A 85 -4.73 -10.39 -2.77
C THR A 85 -6.18 -10.86 -2.67
N GLN A 86 -6.42 -12.18 -2.78
CA GLN A 86 -7.77 -12.71 -2.61
C GLN A 86 -8.26 -12.57 -1.16
N ALA A 87 -7.38 -12.78 -0.18
CA ALA A 87 -7.73 -12.59 1.23
C ALA A 87 -8.20 -11.16 1.53
N GLU A 88 -7.54 -10.15 0.97
CA GLU A 88 -7.97 -8.75 1.10
C GLU A 88 -9.39 -8.55 0.61
N VAL A 89 -9.72 -9.05 -0.59
CA VAL A 89 -11.06 -8.97 -1.17
C VAL A 89 -12.08 -9.65 -0.26
N GLU A 90 -11.83 -10.88 0.17
CA GLU A 90 -12.75 -11.65 1.02
C GLU A 90 -12.97 -11.01 2.40
N PHE A 91 -11.92 -10.41 3.00
CA PHE A 91 -12.07 -9.67 4.26
C PHE A 91 -12.92 -8.40 4.06
N LYS A 92 -12.77 -7.67 2.97
CA LYS A 92 -13.59 -6.49 2.66
C LYS A 92 -15.03 -6.86 2.39
N ASP A 93 -15.27 -7.95 1.67
CA ASP A 93 -16.60 -8.49 1.46
C ASP A 93 -17.24 -8.87 2.81
N PHE A 94 -16.50 -9.55 3.69
CA PHE A 94 -16.99 -9.89 5.03
C PHE A 94 -17.42 -8.63 5.80
N ILE A 95 -16.60 -7.59 5.83
CA ILE A 95 -16.92 -6.33 6.53
C ILE A 95 -18.15 -5.64 5.92
N THR A 96 -18.31 -5.74 4.59
CA THR A 96 -19.43 -5.15 3.87
C THR A 96 -20.75 -5.87 4.20
N PHE A 97 -20.73 -7.20 4.26
CA PHE A 97 -21.92 -7.99 4.58
C PHE A 97 -22.23 -8.05 6.07
N PHE A 98 -21.21 -7.99 6.93
CA PHE A 98 -21.33 -8.12 8.39
C PHE A 98 -20.65 -6.97 9.13
N PRO A 99 -21.04 -5.69 8.90
CA PRO A 99 -20.33 -4.53 9.46
C PRO A 99 -20.39 -4.46 11.00
N THR A 100 -21.38 -5.08 11.61
CA THR A 100 -21.58 -5.10 13.07
C THR A 100 -21.06 -6.37 13.75
N ALA A 101 -20.48 -7.30 12.97
CA ALA A 101 -19.90 -8.51 13.53
C ALA A 101 -18.73 -8.17 14.47
N PRO A 102 -18.59 -8.86 15.61
CA PRO A 102 -17.48 -8.65 16.54
C PRO A 102 -16.11 -8.94 15.87
N GLU A 103 -16.08 -9.72 14.82
CA GLU A 103 -14.90 -10.05 14.03
C GLU A 103 -14.54 -8.99 12.96
N ALA A 104 -15.43 -8.04 12.67
CA ALA A 104 -15.20 -7.02 11.63
C ALA A 104 -13.92 -6.19 11.86
N PRO A 105 -13.56 -5.78 13.10
CA PRO A 105 -12.28 -5.12 13.34
C PRO A 105 -11.07 -6.01 13.02
N ASP A 106 -11.13 -7.31 13.32
CA ASP A 106 -10.03 -8.23 13.04
C ASP A 106 -9.91 -8.49 11.54
N ALA A 107 -11.03 -8.59 10.83
CA ALA A 107 -11.07 -8.68 9.37
C ALA A 107 -10.43 -7.43 8.70
N GLN A 108 -10.77 -6.22 9.14
CA GLN A 108 -10.16 -4.97 8.64
C GLN A 108 -8.65 -4.93 8.90
N TYR A 109 -8.21 -5.36 10.09
CA TYR A 109 -6.81 -5.48 10.40
C TYR A 109 -6.09 -6.47 9.47
N LYS A 110 -6.70 -7.64 9.20
CA LYS A 110 -6.14 -8.67 8.32
C LYS A 110 -6.10 -8.22 6.85
N ALA A 111 -7.09 -7.46 6.38
CA ALA A 111 -7.06 -6.83 5.05
C ALA A 111 -5.82 -5.92 4.91
N GLY A 112 -5.58 -5.03 5.88
CA GLY A 112 -4.36 -4.22 5.93
C GLY A 112 -3.07 -5.05 6.05
N MET A 113 -3.11 -6.17 6.79
CA MET A 113 -1.98 -7.09 6.93
C MET A 113 -1.68 -7.89 5.67
N ALA A 114 -2.66 -8.13 4.80
CA ALA A 114 -2.44 -8.77 3.50
C ALA A 114 -1.49 -7.91 2.66
N HIS A 115 -1.77 -6.63 2.51
CA HIS A 115 -0.88 -5.68 1.85
C HIS A 115 0.44 -5.47 2.60
N TYR A 116 0.41 -5.44 3.94
CA TYR A 116 1.64 -5.35 4.73
C TYR A 116 2.62 -6.51 4.43
N ARG A 117 2.12 -7.73 4.24
CA ARG A 117 2.94 -8.90 3.89
C ARG A 117 3.48 -8.84 2.45
N LEU A 118 2.77 -8.17 1.54
CA LEU A 118 3.20 -7.96 0.15
C LEU A 118 4.16 -6.77 0.00
N MET A 119 4.26 -5.92 1.01
CA MET A 119 5.04 -4.69 0.97
C MET A 119 6.50 -4.93 0.58
N ALA A 120 6.95 -4.28 -0.48
CA ALA A 120 8.32 -4.33 -0.97
C ALA A 120 9.26 -3.36 -0.23
N LYS A 121 10.57 -3.42 -0.52
CA LYS A 121 11.55 -2.45 0.00
C LYS A 121 11.21 -1.04 -0.46
N ALA A 122 11.61 -0.04 0.33
CA ALA A 122 11.31 1.39 0.13
C ALA A 122 11.76 1.98 -1.23
N ASP A 123 12.63 1.31 -1.97
CA ASP A 123 13.14 1.70 -3.29
C ASP A 123 12.47 0.96 -4.45
N ARG A 124 11.46 0.16 -4.16
CA ARG A 124 10.68 -0.60 -5.14
C ARG A 124 9.25 -0.09 -5.23
N ASP A 125 8.37 -0.96 -5.73
CA ASP A 125 6.93 -0.65 -5.79
C ASP A 125 6.38 -0.37 -4.39
N ARG A 126 5.61 0.71 -4.27
CA ARG A 126 5.03 1.19 -3.01
C ARG A 126 3.52 0.99 -2.94
N THR A 127 2.94 0.37 -3.95
CA THR A 127 1.48 0.19 -4.04
C THR A 127 0.94 -0.53 -2.81
N ASP A 128 1.50 -1.68 -2.45
CA ASP A 128 1.06 -2.42 -1.27
C ASP A 128 1.29 -1.64 0.04
N ALA A 129 2.38 -0.87 0.14
CA ALA A 129 2.59 -0.02 1.31
C ALA A 129 1.52 1.09 1.42
N GLN A 130 1.11 1.68 0.30
CA GLN A 130 0.05 2.71 0.28
C GLN A 130 -1.32 2.11 0.60
N LEU A 131 -1.64 0.93 0.07
CA LEU A 131 -2.86 0.21 0.38
C LEU A 131 -2.91 -0.21 1.86
N ALA A 132 -1.82 -0.76 2.40
CA ALA A 132 -1.72 -1.06 3.83
C ALA A 132 -1.91 0.20 4.71
N GLU A 133 -1.33 1.34 4.31
CA GLU A 133 -1.54 2.62 5.02
C GLU A 133 -3.02 3.02 5.02
N ALA A 134 -3.70 2.90 3.89
CA ALA A 134 -5.11 3.23 3.74
C ALA A 134 -5.98 2.33 4.63
N GLU A 135 -5.81 1.01 4.56
CA GLU A 135 -6.56 0.05 5.37
C GLU A 135 -6.37 0.27 6.88
N PHE A 136 -5.13 0.53 7.32
CA PHE A 136 -4.87 0.80 8.75
C PHE A 136 -5.43 2.16 9.20
N LYS A 137 -5.42 3.19 8.35
CA LYS A 137 -6.08 4.48 8.66
C LYS A 137 -7.59 4.32 8.74
N GLU A 138 -8.18 3.57 7.83
CA GLU A 138 -9.60 3.24 7.84
C GLU A 138 -9.99 2.51 9.13
N PHE A 139 -9.17 1.53 9.57
CA PHE A 139 -9.35 0.86 10.86
C PHE A 139 -9.40 1.86 12.03
N LEU A 140 -8.46 2.84 12.06
CA LEU A 140 -8.42 3.82 13.15
C LEU A 140 -9.67 4.68 13.22
N LEU A 141 -10.33 4.91 12.07
CA LEU A 141 -11.56 5.69 11.99
C LEU A 141 -12.81 4.85 12.36
N LYS A 142 -12.87 3.61 11.85
CA LYS A 142 -14.05 2.75 12.04
C LYS A 142 -14.11 2.08 13.41
N TYR A 143 -12.95 1.72 13.99
CA TYR A 143 -12.88 0.90 15.20
C TYR A 143 -11.99 1.51 16.30
N PRO A 144 -12.28 2.74 16.78
CA PRO A 144 -11.42 3.45 17.74
C PRO A 144 -11.24 2.72 19.07
N ASP A 145 -12.25 1.94 19.51
CA ASP A 145 -12.25 1.26 20.79
C ASP A 145 -11.82 -0.22 20.73
N SER A 146 -11.36 -0.67 19.55
CA SER A 146 -10.94 -2.06 19.37
C SER A 146 -9.68 -2.40 20.17
N GLN A 147 -9.65 -3.59 20.75
CA GLN A 147 -8.47 -4.16 21.41
C GLN A 147 -7.29 -4.36 20.42
N THR A 148 -7.55 -4.45 19.14
CA THR A 148 -6.54 -4.57 18.08
C THR A 148 -5.84 -3.22 17.78
N MET A 149 -6.39 -2.09 18.23
CA MET A 149 -5.87 -0.74 18.02
C MET A 149 -4.36 -0.56 18.24
N PRO A 150 -3.74 -1.07 19.33
CA PRO A 150 -2.29 -0.91 19.54
C PRO A 150 -1.45 -1.64 18.47
N ARG A 151 -1.95 -2.77 17.96
CA ARG A 151 -1.30 -3.54 16.88
C ARG A 151 -1.36 -2.76 15.57
N VAL A 152 -2.55 -2.24 15.22
CA VAL A 152 -2.76 -1.41 14.02
C VAL A 152 -1.86 -0.17 14.04
N LYS A 153 -1.83 0.58 15.14
CA LYS A 153 -0.97 1.76 15.30
C LYS A 153 0.51 1.43 15.09
N ARG A 154 0.97 0.28 15.54
CA ARG A 154 2.35 -0.17 15.31
C ARG A 154 2.60 -0.48 13.84
N ARG A 155 1.71 -1.26 13.19
CA ARG A 155 1.85 -1.61 11.78
C ARG A 155 1.75 -0.40 10.86
N LEU A 156 0.85 0.54 11.16
CA LEU A 156 0.76 1.80 10.43
C LEU A 156 2.08 2.58 10.47
N ARG A 157 2.74 2.68 11.63
CA ARG A 157 4.06 3.34 11.71
C ARG A 157 5.13 2.64 10.89
N GLU A 158 5.15 1.30 10.91
CA GLU A 158 6.10 0.52 10.11
C GLU A 158 5.90 0.77 8.61
N VAL A 159 4.64 0.83 8.15
CA VAL A 159 4.30 1.17 6.76
C VAL A 159 4.72 2.60 6.43
N GLN A 160 4.40 3.56 7.29
CA GLN A 160 4.77 4.96 7.11
C GLN A 160 6.28 5.18 7.11
N GLU A 161 7.04 4.40 7.87
CA GLU A 161 8.50 4.40 7.85
C GLU A 161 9.02 4.00 6.46
N VAL A 162 8.46 2.94 5.86
CA VAL A 162 8.87 2.47 4.53
C VAL A 162 8.52 3.49 3.44
N LEU A 163 7.30 4.06 3.49
CA LEU A 163 6.86 5.10 2.54
C LEU A 163 7.75 6.34 2.64
N ALA A 164 7.96 6.84 3.85
CA ALA A 164 8.82 8.01 4.11
C ALA A 164 10.27 7.77 3.70
N GLN A 165 10.79 6.55 3.92
CA GLN A 165 12.15 6.19 3.50
C GLN A 165 12.30 6.23 1.97
N GLY A 166 11.26 5.79 1.23
CA GLY A 166 11.23 5.88 -0.24
C GLY A 166 11.23 7.34 -0.70
N ASP A 167 10.33 8.16 -0.15
CA ASP A 167 10.24 9.59 -0.47
C ASP A 167 11.53 10.33 -0.10
N PHE A 168 12.17 9.96 1.01
CA PHE A 168 13.44 10.54 1.42
C PHE A 168 14.58 10.24 0.45
N LYS A 169 14.65 9.02 -0.11
CA LYS A 169 15.62 8.69 -1.16
C LYS A 169 15.43 9.54 -2.41
N ILE A 170 14.18 9.74 -2.83
CA ILE A 170 13.81 10.58 -3.98
C ILE A 170 14.19 12.05 -3.70
N ALA A 171 13.82 12.58 -2.52
CA ALA A 171 14.16 13.94 -2.12
C ALA A 171 15.68 14.19 -2.10
N ARG A 172 16.44 13.24 -1.55
CA ARG A 172 17.90 13.26 -1.54
C ARG A 172 18.51 13.24 -2.94
N PHE A 173 17.92 12.47 -3.85
CA PHE A 173 18.35 12.46 -5.26
C PHE A 173 18.18 13.83 -5.89
N TYR A 174 17.01 14.48 -5.77
CA TYR A 174 16.80 15.83 -6.28
C TYR A 174 17.76 16.86 -5.65
N TYR A 175 17.98 16.75 -4.34
CA TYR A 175 18.93 17.61 -3.65
C TYR A 175 20.36 17.46 -4.19
N SER A 176 20.83 16.23 -4.43
CA SER A 176 22.17 15.96 -4.97
C SER A 176 22.31 16.42 -6.41
N LYS A 177 21.22 16.45 -7.20
CA LYS A 177 21.18 16.95 -8.57
C LYS A 177 21.05 18.48 -8.64
N GLY A 178 20.96 19.19 -7.52
CA GLY A 178 20.77 20.64 -7.51
C GLY A 178 19.35 21.11 -7.83
N ALA A 179 18.38 20.19 -8.01
CA ALA A 179 16.98 20.51 -8.26
C ALA A 179 16.28 20.95 -6.94
N MET A 180 16.67 22.11 -6.40
CA MET A 180 16.28 22.53 -5.04
C MET A 180 14.77 22.71 -4.85
N ARG A 181 14.01 23.16 -5.86
CA ARG A 181 12.55 23.28 -5.77
C ARG A 181 11.89 21.91 -5.61
N ALA A 182 12.31 20.92 -6.39
CA ALA A 182 11.81 19.55 -6.27
C ALA A 182 12.23 18.92 -4.95
N ALA A 183 13.47 19.13 -4.49
CA ALA A 183 13.94 18.66 -3.20
C ALA A 183 13.13 19.25 -2.05
N GLN A 184 12.91 20.58 -2.06
CA GLN A 184 12.07 21.29 -1.08
C GLN A 184 10.68 20.66 -0.98
N SER A 185 9.97 20.54 -2.10
CA SER A 185 8.60 19.98 -2.12
C SER A 185 8.57 18.58 -1.52
N ARG A 186 9.51 17.70 -1.88
CA ARG A 186 9.56 16.32 -1.38
C ARG A 186 9.93 16.24 0.10
N PHE A 187 10.90 17.03 0.59
CA PHE A 187 11.23 17.06 2.01
C PHE A 187 10.10 17.65 2.86
N GLN A 188 9.39 18.64 2.33
CA GLN A 188 8.23 19.21 3.00
C GLN A 188 7.11 18.17 3.11
N GLU A 189 6.80 17.44 2.02
CA GLU A 189 5.83 16.36 2.03
C GLU A 189 6.16 15.32 3.12
N ILE A 190 7.43 14.92 3.25
CA ILE A 190 7.87 13.99 4.29
C ILE A 190 7.61 14.57 5.70
N ALA A 191 7.99 15.83 5.94
CA ALA A 191 7.85 16.47 7.25
C ALA A 191 6.37 16.64 7.66
N ASP A 192 5.47 16.79 6.70
CA ASP A 192 4.04 17.02 6.94
C ASP A 192 3.26 15.70 7.03
N ARG A 193 3.56 14.71 6.15
CA ARG A 193 2.84 13.44 6.12
C ARG A 193 3.37 12.41 7.11
N TYR A 194 4.67 12.40 7.36
CA TYR A 194 5.34 11.38 8.16
C TYR A 194 6.13 11.99 9.34
N PRO A 195 5.46 12.72 10.25
CA PRO A 195 6.13 13.39 11.35
C PRO A 195 6.85 12.45 12.33
N ASP A 196 6.50 11.17 12.33
CA ASP A 196 7.12 10.12 13.15
C ASP A 196 8.21 9.32 12.40
N PHE A 197 8.52 9.69 11.16
CA PHE A 197 9.60 9.06 10.39
C PHE A 197 10.93 9.11 11.17
N SER A 198 11.68 8.03 11.15
CA SER A 198 12.91 7.89 11.93
C SER A 198 13.97 8.96 11.61
N ARG A 199 13.95 9.49 10.37
CA ARG A 199 14.89 10.49 9.85
C ARG A 199 14.22 11.80 9.46
N VAL A 200 13.10 12.15 10.11
CA VAL A 200 12.37 13.38 9.81
C VAL A 200 13.21 14.63 10.15
N ASP A 201 14.08 14.56 11.17
CA ASP A 201 15.07 15.59 11.49
C ASP A 201 16.02 15.87 10.31
N ASN A 202 16.49 14.82 9.64
CA ASN A 202 17.26 14.98 8.41
C ASN A 202 16.41 15.56 7.26
N ALA A 203 15.13 15.20 7.15
CA ALA A 203 14.24 15.80 6.15
C ALA A 203 14.06 17.30 6.39
N LEU A 204 13.82 17.71 7.64
CA LEU A 204 13.74 19.12 8.06
C LEU A 204 15.03 19.88 7.75
N TRP A 205 16.17 19.27 8.02
CA TRP A 205 17.48 19.83 7.74
C TRP A 205 17.68 20.12 6.25
N TYR A 206 17.45 19.10 5.39
CA TYR A 206 17.58 19.28 3.94
C TYR A 206 16.53 20.22 3.36
N LEU A 207 15.35 20.29 3.96
CA LEU A 207 14.31 21.25 3.60
C LEU A 207 14.81 22.69 3.86
N GLY A 208 15.33 22.95 5.04
CA GLY A 208 15.93 24.24 5.38
C GLY A 208 17.08 24.62 4.43
N GLN A 209 18.01 23.70 4.20
CA GLN A 209 19.11 23.92 3.24
C GLN A 209 18.63 24.16 1.80
N SER A 210 17.57 23.46 1.37
CA SER A 210 16.99 23.67 0.03
C SER A 210 16.42 25.09 -0.12
N LEU A 211 15.72 25.57 0.92
CA LEU A 211 15.17 26.92 0.96
C LEU A 211 16.27 28.00 0.96
N GLU A 212 17.35 27.82 1.72
CA GLU A 212 18.49 28.74 1.69
C GLU A 212 19.12 28.82 0.30
N ARG A 213 19.33 27.67 -0.37
CA ARG A 213 19.85 27.63 -1.75
C ARG A 213 18.92 28.27 -2.75
N LEU A 214 17.61 28.31 -2.49
CA LEU A 214 16.61 29.03 -3.25
C LEU A 214 16.52 30.52 -2.92
N ARG A 215 17.43 31.05 -2.08
CA ARG A 215 17.43 32.43 -1.60
C ARG A 215 16.21 32.77 -0.70
N ARG A 216 15.59 31.75 -0.09
CA ARG A 216 14.44 31.84 0.83
C ARG A 216 14.86 31.53 2.26
N ALA A 217 15.91 32.21 2.73
CA ALA A 217 16.54 31.93 4.03
C ALA A 217 15.57 32.13 5.21
N HIS A 218 14.71 33.16 5.13
CA HIS A 218 13.69 33.40 6.15
C HIS A 218 12.72 32.23 6.32
N ASP A 219 12.34 31.61 5.21
CA ASP A 219 11.43 30.46 5.21
C ASP A 219 12.10 29.17 5.72
N ALA A 220 13.43 29.12 5.76
CA ALA A 220 14.18 27.98 6.29
C ALA A 220 14.15 27.91 7.84
N ALA A 221 14.09 29.05 8.50
CA ALA A 221 14.21 29.16 9.95
C ALA A 221 13.19 28.31 10.74
N PRO A 222 11.88 28.25 10.39
CA PRO A 222 10.91 27.41 11.08
C PRO A 222 11.28 25.93 11.07
N TYR A 223 11.91 25.44 10.01
CA TYR A 223 12.29 24.02 9.90
C TYR A 223 13.51 23.69 10.75
N TYR A 224 14.49 24.57 10.84
CA TYR A 224 15.59 24.43 11.79
C TYR A 224 15.09 24.52 13.24
N ALA A 225 14.15 25.42 13.53
CA ALA A 225 13.51 25.52 14.84
C ALA A 225 12.79 24.22 15.22
N ARG A 226 12.07 23.58 14.28
CA ARG A 226 11.42 22.29 14.51
C ARG A 226 12.40 21.17 14.84
N ILE A 227 13.63 21.17 14.33
CA ILE A 227 14.64 20.17 14.72
C ILE A 227 14.91 20.29 16.23
N ILE A 228 15.05 21.51 16.74
CA ILE A 228 15.36 21.75 18.15
C ILE A 228 14.15 21.42 19.04
N THR A 229 12.96 21.85 18.65
CA THR A 229 11.75 21.68 19.47
C THR A 229 11.21 20.26 19.44
N ASP A 230 11.10 19.64 18.24
CA ASP A 230 10.43 18.36 18.04
C ASP A 230 11.38 17.16 18.15
N HIS A 231 12.67 17.39 17.91
CA HIS A 231 13.71 16.35 17.90
C HIS A 231 14.94 16.73 18.74
N PRO A 232 14.77 17.06 20.04
CA PRO A 232 15.82 17.62 20.89
C PRO A 232 17.04 16.71 21.11
N LEU A 233 16.94 15.42 20.81
CA LEU A 233 18.04 14.45 20.85
C LEU A 233 18.63 14.14 19.47
N SER A 234 18.26 14.89 18.44
CA SER A 234 18.88 14.76 17.12
C SER A 234 20.33 15.23 17.13
N PRO A 235 21.25 14.56 16.44
CA PRO A 235 22.61 15.05 16.26
C PRO A 235 22.69 16.37 15.50
N LEU A 236 21.61 16.79 14.82
CA LEU A 236 21.52 18.03 14.05
C LEU A 236 21.08 19.25 14.88
N VAL A 237 20.88 19.10 16.19
CA VAL A 237 20.39 20.21 17.05
C VAL A 237 21.39 21.36 17.09
N ASP A 238 22.67 21.08 17.22
CA ASP A 238 23.69 22.12 17.31
C ASP A 238 23.91 22.80 15.95
N ASP A 239 23.94 22.06 14.88
CA ASP A 239 23.95 22.58 13.50
C ASP A 239 22.72 23.51 13.25
N ALA A 240 21.53 23.08 13.71
CA ALA A 240 20.31 23.88 13.58
C ALA A 240 20.35 25.18 14.36
N LYS A 241 20.93 25.20 15.58
CA LYS A 241 21.16 26.43 16.37
C LYS A 241 22.11 27.38 15.64
N GLU A 242 23.21 26.85 15.10
CA GLU A 242 24.17 27.63 14.32
C GLU A 242 23.50 28.29 13.11
N ARG A 243 22.67 27.56 12.37
CA ARG A 243 21.93 28.11 11.21
C ARG A 243 20.93 29.20 11.65
N LEU A 244 20.18 29.00 12.72
CA LEU A 244 19.28 30.03 13.25
C LEU A 244 20.03 31.29 13.66
N THR A 245 21.18 31.14 14.31
CA THR A 245 22.04 32.29 14.67
C THR A 245 22.52 33.04 13.42
N ALA A 246 22.99 32.32 12.40
CA ALA A 246 23.42 32.91 11.13
C ALA A 246 22.27 33.62 10.38
N LEU A 247 21.03 33.16 10.58
CA LEU A 247 19.80 33.76 10.03
C LEU A 247 19.23 34.89 10.93
N HIS A 248 19.90 35.23 12.02
CA HIS A 248 19.43 36.21 13.03
C HIS A 248 18.03 35.86 13.58
N GLN A 249 17.73 34.56 13.74
CA GLN A 249 16.47 34.07 14.27
C GLN A 249 16.62 33.58 15.71
N PRO A 250 15.54 33.68 16.53
CA PRO A 250 15.58 33.21 17.90
C PRO A 250 15.74 31.71 17.98
N ILE A 251 16.55 31.23 18.94
CA ILE A 251 16.75 29.82 19.21
C ILE A 251 15.64 29.32 20.16
N PRO A 252 14.70 28.49 19.73
CA PRO A 252 13.64 27.98 20.59
C PRO A 252 14.18 26.96 21.59
N ARG A 253 13.43 26.72 22.66
CA ARG A 253 13.70 25.64 23.62
C ARG A 253 12.69 24.54 23.47
N PRO A 254 13.09 23.26 23.55
CA PRO A 254 12.16 22.15 23.56
C PRO A 254 11.30 22.18 24.83
N THR A 255 10.03 21.74 24.70
CA THR A 255 9.18 21.56 25.87
C THR A 255 9.61 20.32 26.66
N ARG A 256 9.30 20.29 27.97
CA ARG A 256 9.55 19.10 28.80
C ARG A 256 8.89 17.83 28.24
N ALA A 257 7.69 17.96 27.69
CA ALA A 257 6.95 16.86 27.06
C ALA A 257 7.68 16.31 25.83
N MET A 258 8.23 17.19 24.97
CA MET A 258 8.99 16.77 23.80
C MET A 258 10.32 16.11 24.16
N LEU A 259 11.00 16.62 25.19
CA LEU A 259 12.23 16.01 25.69
C LEU A 259 11.96 14.60 26.28
N ALA A 260 10.94 14.48 27.13
CA ALA A 260 10.53 13.18 27.69
C ALA A 260 10.14 12.17 26.59
N ARG A 261 9.41 12.61 25.58
CA ARG A 261 9.07 11.79 24.41
C ARG A 261 10.33 11.33 23.66
N ALA A 262 11.25 12.23 23.37
CA ALA A 262 12.50 11.91 22.68
C ALA A 262 13.35 10.90 23.48
N GLN A 263 13.39 11.04 24.81
CA GLN A 263 14.07 10.10 25.71
C GLN A 263 13.40 8.72 25.69
N ALA A 264 12.05 8.66 25.76
CA ALA A 264 11.29 7.41 25.67
C ALA A 264 11.50 6.71 24.30
N ASP A 265 11.49 7.47 23.22
CA ASP A 265 11.77 6.95 21.88
C ASP A 265 13.21 6.40 21.78
N ALA A 266 14.20 7.09 22.35
CA ALA A 266 15.59 6.65 22.36
C ALA A 266 15.77 5.35 23.19
N ALA A 267 15.15 5.27 24.37
CA ALA A 267 15.19 4.10 25.24
C ALA A 267 14.47 2.88 24.62
N SER A 268 13.46 3.11 23.81
CA SER A 268 12.68 2.03 23.16
C SER A 268 13.33 1.44 21.91
N ARG A 269 14.40 2.03 21.40
CA ARG A 269 15.11 1.50 20.23
C ARG A 269 15.88 0.25 20.61
N PRO A 270 15.64 -0.89 19.96
CA PRO A 270 16.49 -2.04 20.18
C PRO A 270 17.93 -1.68 19.81
N GLY A 271 18.89 -2.05 20.66
CA GLY A 271 20.30 -1.96 20.31
C GLY A 271 20.53 -2.64 18.96
N LYS A 272 21.30 -2.00 18.09
CA LYS A 272 21.59 -2.58 16.77
C LYS A 272 22.53 -3.78 16.96
N ASP A 273 21.94 -4.95 17.19
CA ASP A 273 22.70 -6.20 17.19
C ASP A 273 23.34 -6.41 15.82
N LEU A 274 24.61 -6.81 15.83
CA LEU A 274 25.37 -7.12 14.59
C LEU A 274 24.64 -8.16 13.72
N PHE A 275 23.90 -9.09 14.33
CA PHE A 275 23.08 -10.08 13.65
C PHE A 275 21.88 -9.48 12.90
N GLN A 276 21.24 -8.46 13.44
CA GLN A 276 20.16 -7.73 12.74
C GLN A 276 20.66 -6.96 11.52
N LYS A 277 21.88 -6.41 11.57
CA LYS A 277 22.49 -5.76 10.41
C LYS A 277 22.80 -6.75 9.29
N MET A 278 23.24 -7.97 9.60
CA MET A 278 23.49 -9.02 8.59
C MET A 278 22.17 -9.63 8.07
N GLY A 279 21.16 -9.83 8.92
CA GLY A 279 19.86 -10.38 8.54
C GLY A 279 19.06 -9.44 7.63
N GLY A 280 19.15 -8.13 7.84
CA GLY A 280 18.47 -7.13 7.00
C GLY A 280 18.97 -7.08 5.54
N PHE A 281 20.22 -7.49 5.29
CA PHE A 281 20.77 -7.56 3.93
C PHE A 281 20.20 -8.76 3.13
N LEU A 282 19.88 -9.85 3.82
CA LEU A 282 19.35 -11.08 3.22
C LEU A 282 17.81 -11.10 3.20
N SER A 283 17.15 -10.20 3.93
CA SER A 283 15.70 -10.09 3.96
C SER A 283 15.15 -9.55 2.64
N SER A 284 14.12 -10.21 2.09
CA SER A 284 13.38 -9.73 0.92
C SER A 284 12.44 -8.57 1.26
N GLY A 285 11.99 -8.46 2.51
CA GLY A 285 11.08 -7.43 2.99
C GLY A 285 11.75 -6.10 3.34
N PRO A 286 10.94 -5.06 3.62
CA PRO A 286 11.44 -3.75 4.02
C PRO A 286 12.04 -3.76 5.42
N ASP A 287 13.02 -2.87 5.65
CA ASP A 287 13.59 -2.67 6.99
C ASP A 287 12.75 -1.67 7.78
N THR A 288 12.05 -2.16 8.78
CA THR A 288 11.23 -1.38 9.71
C THR A 288 11.88 -1.22 11.09
N SER A 289 13.12 -1.66 11.27
CA SER A 289 13.82 -1.67 12.57
C SER A 289 14.04 -0.28 13.18
N ALA A 290 14.10 0.76 12.34
CA ALA A 290 14.29 2.14 12.76
C ALA A 290 13.00 2.83 13.20
N THR A 291 11.83 2.19 13.06
CA THR A 291 10.52 2.78 13.34
C THR A 291 10.41 3.25 14.79
N ARG A 292 9.98 4.49 15.00
CA ARG A 292 9.76 5.06 16.34
C ARG A 292 8.57 4.37 17.02
N ARG A 293 8.65 4.17 18.33
CA ARG A 293 7.62 3.44 19.10
C ARG A 293 6.65 4.34 19.87
N GLY A 294 6.79 5.67 19.77
CA GLY A 294 5.91 6.66 20.41
C GLY A 294 4.45 6.62 19.92
N PRO A 295 3.55 7.47 20.41
CA PRO A 295 2.18 7.58 19.91
C PRO A 295 2.18 7.98 18.42
N VAL A 296 1.26 7.38 17.63
CA VAL A 296 1.12 7.70 16.20
C VAL A 296 0.64 9.13 16.03
N ARG A 297 1.34 9.90 15.22
CA ARG A 297 0.85 11.16 14.68
C ARG A 297 0.37 10.91 13.24
N LEU A 298 -0.92 11.13 13.02
CA LEU A 298 -1.45 11.11 11.66
C LEU A 298 -0.96 12.38 10.96
N GLY A 299 -0.22 12.20 9.86
CA GLY A 299 0.20 13.32 9.02
C GLY A 299 -0.97 13.95 8.28
N GLY A 300 -0.79 15.18 7.81
CA GLY A 300 -1.77 15.86 6.97
C GLY A 300 -2.05 15.13 5.65
N PRO A 301 -3.18 15.41 5.00
CA PRO A 301 -3.51 14.87 3.67
C PRO A 301 -2.48 15.30 2.62
N LYS A 302 -2.42 14.57 1.51
CA LYS A 302 -1.57 14.99 0.38
C LYS A 302 -2.02 16.36 -0.12
N PRO A 303 -1.10 17.26 -0.51
CA PRO A 303 -1.46 18.55 -1.12
C PRO A 303 -2.41 18.42 -2.31
N SER A 304 -2.25 17.37 -3.11
CA SER A 304 -3.15 17.02 -4.21
C SER A 304 -4.57 16.66 -3.78
N GLU A 305 -4.76 16.09 -2.59
CA GLU A 305 -6.08 15.75 -2.04
C GLU A 305 -6.79 16.99 -1.49
N VAL A 306 -6.01 17.95 -0.95
CA VAL A 306 -6.54 19.24 -0.47
C VAL A 306 -6.99 20.11 -1.65
N GLU A 307 -6.28 20.05 -2.76
CA GLU A 307 -6.60 20.83 -3.96
C GLU A 307 -7.88 20.33 -4.64
N VAL A 308 -8.14 19.02 -4.64
CA VAL A 308 -9.42 18.44 -5.11
C VAL A 308 -10.58 18.78 -4.19
N ALA A 309 -10.35 18.85 -2.87
CA ALA A 309 -11.39 19.25 -1.91
C ALA A 309 -11.71 20.76 -1.94
N LYS A 310 -10.84 21.56 -2.55
CA LYS A 310 -10.96 23.00 -2.70
C LYS A 310 -11.22 23.41 -4.16
N ALA A 311 -12.06 22.63 -4.85
CA ALA A 311 -12.61 23.06 -6.12
C ALA A 311 -13.34 24.41 -5.89
N PRO A 312 -13.02 25.46 -6.66
CA PRO A 312 -13.64 26.74 -6.46
C PRO A 312 -15.17 26.60 -6.64
N GLU A 313 -15.92 27.11 -5.67
CA GLU A 313 -17.35 27.30 -5.86
C GLU A 313 -17.56 28.08 -7.18
N PRO A 314 -18.46 27.62 -8.07
CA PRO A 314 -18.74 28.34 -9.29
C PRO A 314 -19.15 29.77 -8.94
N ALA A 315 -18.48 30.75 -9.55
CA ALA A 315 -18.76 32.17 -9.36
C ALA A 315 -20.28 32.42 -9.54
N PRO A 316 -20.93 33.23 -8.70
CA PRO A 316 -22.33 33.52 -8.83
C PRO A 316 -22.57 34.24 -10.17
N GLY A 317 -23.19 33.56 -11.12
CA GLY A 317 -23.48 34.10 -12.46
C GLY A 317 -23.37 33.10 -13.61
N THR A 318 -22.82 31.92 -13.42
CA THR A 318 -22.84 30.87 -14.45
C THR A 318 -24.08 29.99 -14.22
N SER A 319 -25.07 30.13 -15.10
CA SER A 319 -26.27 29.28 -15.12
C SER A 319 -25.85 27.82 -15.22
N SER A 320 -26.01 27.09 -14.12
CA SER A 320 -25.85 25.64 -14.09
C SER A 320 -26.95 25.03 -14.97
N ILE A 321 -26.56 24.32 -16.01
CA ILE A 321 -27.46 23.42 -16.71
C ILE A 321 -27.72 22.27 -15.75
N VAL A 322 -28.91 22.36 -15.07
CA VAL A 322 -29.42 21.24 -14.26
C VAL A 322 -29.88 20.18 -15.24
N VAL A 323 -29.07 19.13 -15.40
CA VAL A 323 -29.49 17.90 -16.06
C VAL A 323 -30.42 17.19 -15.07
N GLN A 324 -31.72 17.36 -15.22
CA GLN A 324 -32.69 16.54 -14.50
C GLN A 324 -32.66 15.13 -15.10
N PRO A 325 -32.63 14.08 -14.25
CA PRO A 325 -32.83 12.73 -14.74
C PRO A 325 -34.25 12.62 -15.28
N VAL A 326 -34.38 12.19 -16.54
CA VAL A 326 -35.67 11.86 -17.16
C VAL A 326 -36.23 10.66 -16.43
N GLY A 327 -37.33 10.84 -15.70
CA GLY A 327 -38.03 9.75 -15.05
C GLY A 327 -38.60 8.77 -16.09
N GLU A 328 -38.62 7.49 -15.76
CA GLU A 328 -39.06 6.37 -16.60
C GLU A 328 -40.55 6.43 -17.05
N ASP A 329 -41.29 7.43 -16.68
CA ASP A 329 -42.74 7.53 -17.01
C ASP A 329 -43.07 8.20 -18.34
N SER A 330 -42.09 8.60 -19.16
CA SER A 330 -42.33 9.30 -20.45
C SER A 330 -42.40 8.39 -21.68
N LEU A 331 -42.38 7.06 -21.51
CA LEU A 331 -42.38 6.11 -22.63
C LEU A 331 -43.77 5.56 -23.02
N LYS A 332 -44.83 6.11 -22.50
CA LYS A 332 -46.22 5.72 -22.89
C LYS A 332 -47.03 6.92 -23.31
N ALA A 333 -46.83 7.48 -24.48
CA ALA A 333 -47.87 8.11 -25.29
C ALA A 333 -47.29 8.56 -26.63
N GLY A 334 -47.44 7.73 -27.65
CA GLY A 334 -47.26 8.14 -29.02
C GLY A 334 -48.43 8.99 -29.49
N LYS A 335 -48.10 10.16 -30.06
CA LYS A 335 -48.85 10.79 -31.15
C LYS A 335 -48.03 11.88 -31.82
N PRO A 336 -48.03 11.96 -33.14
CA PRO A 336 -47.29 12.96 -33.91
C PRO A 336 -48.15 14.19 -34.19
N VAL A 337 -47.58 15.39 -34.09
CA VAL A 337 -48.11 16.64 -34.64
C VAL A 337 -46.88 17.41 -35.15
N GLY A 338 -46.65 17.60 -36.38
CA GLY A 338 -47.31 18.42 -37.37
C GLY A 338 -46.72 19.83 -37.37
N SER A 339 -45.74 20.03 -38.27
CA SER A 339 -45.35 21.20 -39.13
C SER A 339 -45.86 22.64 -38.82
N THR A 340 -44.86 23.56 -38.75
CA THR A 340 -44.68 24.84 -39.51
C THR A 340 -45.38 26.11 -39.03
N PRO A 341 -45.01 27.29 -39.60
CA PRO A 341 -43.77 28.08 -39.36
C PRO A 341 -44.15 29.59 -39.15
N SER A 342 -43.17 30.46 -39.03
CA SER A 342 -43.15 31.90 -39.24
C SER A 342 -42.50 32.66 -38.09
N GLY A 343 -41.64 33.58 -38.23
CA GLY A 343 -41.13 34.39 -39.29
C GLY A 343 -40.25 35.48 -38.69
N ALA A 344 -39.31 35.89 -39.53
CA ALA A 344 -38.79 37.21 -39.71
C ALA A 344 -37.81 37.89 -38.74
N SER A 345 -36.67 38.11 -39.23
CA SER A 345 -35.87 39.31 -39.53
C SER A 345 -34.90 39.72 -38.41
N GLY A 346 -33.66 40.00 -38.66
CA GLY A 346 -32.91 40.58 -39.74
C GLY A 346 -31.48 40.84 -39.31
N SER A 347 -30.62 40.91 -40.35
CA SER A 347 -29.33 41.62 -40.49
C SER A 347 -28.21 41.28 -39.51
N GLY A 348 -27.02 40.96 -39.92
CA GLY A 348 -26.23 41.22 -41.08
C GLY A 348 -24.78 41.14 -40.64
N GLY A 349 -23.87 40.66 -41.50
CA GLY A 349 -22.44 40.83 -41.29
C GLY A 349 -21.60 39.58 -41.61
N ALA A 350 -21.20 39.53 -42.86
CA ALA A 350 -20.29 38.58 -43.47
C ALA A 350 -18.86 38.77 -42.99
N SER A 351 -18.06 37.70 -42.91
CA SER A 351 -16.80 37.61 -43.64
C SER A 351 -16.13 36.24 -43.49
N THR A 352 -16.11 35.54 -44.58
CA THR A 352 -15.04 34.79 -45.28
C THR A 352 -14.25 33.75 -44.50
N ALA A 353 -14.50 32.53 -44.93
CA ALA A 353 -13.59 31.39 -44.91
C ALA A 353 -12.43 31.60 -45.94
N PRO A 354 -11.39 30.77 -45.97
CA PRO A 354 -11.40 29.68 -46.94
C PRO A 354 -10.98 28.29 -46.39
N GLN A 355 -11.66 27.32 -46.99
CA GLN A 355 -11.29 25.91 -47.08
C GLN A 355 -10.04 25.75 -47.97
N GLU A 356 -9.21 24.79 -47.65
CA GLU A 356 -8.49 23.98 -48.64
C GLU A 356 -8.48 22.51 -48.20
N SER A 357 -9.19 21.75 -49.02
CA SER A 357 -9.10 20.32 -49.21
C SER A 357 -8.00 20.03 -50.20
N ILE A 358 -7.37 18.86 -50.15
CA ILE A 358 -6.98 17.99 -51.27
C ILE A 358 -6.38 16.70 -50.73
N ASP A 359 -7.05 15.58 -50.98
CA ASP A 359 -6.70 14.28 -51.61
C ASP A 359 -5.35 13.64 -51.25
N GLY A 360 -5.29 12.41 -50.76
CA GLY A 360 -5.73 11.17 -51.39
C GLY A 360 -4.58 10.54 -52.15
N GLN A 361 -3.96 9.49 -51.60
CA GLN A 361 -3.49 8.34 -52.39
C GLN A 361 -2.80 7.25 -51.58
N LYS A 362 -3.34 6.05 -51.65
CA LYS A 362 -2.74 4.72 -51.50
C LYS A 362 -2.77 4.11 -52.95
N PRO A 363 -2.10 3.03 -53.34
CA PRO A 363 -1.07 2.15 -52.77
C PRO A 363 0.03 1.77 -53.77
N ALA A 364 1.02 0.95 -53.42
CA ALA A 364 1.41 -0.24 -54.16
C ALA A 364 2.61 -0.98 -53.58
N ALA A 365 2.53 -2.28 -53.74
CA ALA A 365 3.48 -3.31 -53.38
C ALA A 365 4.67 -3.43 -54.34
N GLY A 366 5.77 -4.08 -53.90
CA GLY A 366 6.87 -4.58 -54.74
C GLY A 366 8.06 -4.99 -53.90
N SER A 367 8.17 -6.21 -53.51
CA SER A 367 9.03 -7.36 -53.88
C SER A 367 10.51 -7.09 -54.18
N GLY A 368 11.38 -7.92 -53.54
CA GLY A 368 12.73 -8.29 -53.95
C GLY A 368 13.80 -7.81 -52.96
N GLY A 369 14.47 -8.65 -52.20
CA GLY A 369 15.27 -9.76 -52.62
C GLY A 369 16.71 -9.51 -52.14
N SER A 370 17.24 -10.55 -51.45
CA SER A 370 18.67 -10.95 -51.34
C SER A 370 19.57 -10.35 -50.24
N ASN A 371 19.86 -11.22 -49.25
CA ASN A 371 21.20 -11.75 -48.94
C ASN A 371 22.35 -10.80 -48.55
N SER A 372 22.78 -10.93 -47.29
CA SER A 372 24.18 -11.25 -46.84
C SER A 372 24.22 -11.15 -45.33
N GLN A 373 24.36 -12.26 -44.63
CA GLN A 373 25.54 -12.89 -44.03
C GLN A 373 26.33 -12.00 -43.08
N THR A 374 26.44 -12.59 -41.85
CA THR A 374 27.53 -12.49 -40.85
C THR A 374 27.45 -11.27 -39.95
N SER A 375 27.55 -11.39 -38.64
CA SER A 375 28.34 -12.27 -37.75
C SER A 375 27.95 -12.05 -36.32
N ASP A 376 27.76 -13.13 -35.55
CA ASP A 376 27.69 -13.13 -34.08
C ASP A 376 29.03 -12.68 -33.45
N PRO A 377 29.02 -11.90 -32.38
CA PRO A 377 30.16 -11.82 -31.47
C PRO A 377 29.97 -12.74 -30.26
N THR A 378 30.85 -13.71 -30.16
CA THR A 378 31.15 -14.60 -29.05
C THR A 378 31.33 -13.87 -27.72
N PRO A 379 30.82 -14.40 -26.59
CA PRO A 379 31.06 -13.81 -25.27
C PRO A 379 32.49 -14.13 -24.77
N PRO A 380 33.12 -13.21 -24.03
CA PRO A 380 34.48 -13.43 -23.54
C PRO A 380 34.56 -14.41 -22.38
N ALA A 381 35.62 -15.19 -22.39
CA ALA A 381 35.98 -16.26 -21.48
C ALA A 381 36.03 -15.84 -20.00
N LYS A 382 35.50 -16.72 -19.13
CA LYS A 382 35.62 -16.68 -17.67
C LYS A 382 37.08 -16.82 -17.22
N LYS A 383 37.66 -15.75 -16.64
CA LYS A 383 38.90 -15.84 -15.88
C LYS A 383 38.65 -16.51 -14.53
N LYS A 384 39.26 -17.65 -14.29
CA LYS A 384 39.32 -18.34 -13.00
C LYS A 384 40.10 -17.47 -12.01
N ALA A 385 39.45 -16.97 -10.97
CA ALA A 385 40.14 -16.36 -9.84
C ALA A 385 40.64 -17.44 -8.88
N LYS A 386 41.88 -17.32 -8.53
CA LYS A 386 42.63 -18.20 -7.64
C LYS A 386 42.08 -18.12 -6.21
N ARG A 387 41.75 -19.29 -5.64
CA ARG A 387 41.52 -19.47 -4.21
C ARG A 387 42.84 -19.23 -3.48
N SER A 388 42.95 -18.21 -2.66
CA SER A 388 43.98 -18.07 -1.65
C SER A 388 43.48 -18.67 -0.33
N LEU A 389 44.16 -19.72 0.08
CA LEU A 389 44.05 -20.34 1.39
C LEU A 389 44.58 -19.36 2.46
N PHE A 390 43.74 -18.91 3.39
CA PHE A 390 44.23 -18.47 4.68
C PHE A 390 44.05 -19.60 5.70
N LYS A 391 45.17 -20.27 6.00
CA LYS A 391 45.31 -21.21 7.09
C LYS A 391 45.86 -20.47 8.31
N ARG A 392 45.17 -20.69 9.43
CA ARG A 392 45.66 -20.74 10.82
C ARG A 392 46.42 -19.53 11.41
N ILE A 393 45.90 -19.04 12.52
CA ILE A 393 46.64 -19.17 13.80
C ILE A 393 45.59 -19.14 14.94
N ILE A 394 45.41 -20.31 15.56
CA ILE A 394 44.89 -20.43 16.94
C ILE A 394 46.14 -20.60 17.80
N LYS A 395 46.30 -19.76 18.85
CA LYS A 395 47.08 -20.09 20.05
C LYS A 395 46.31 -19.65 21.28
N PRO A 396 46.27 -20.49 22.32
CA PRO A 396 45.54 -20.25 23.54
C PRO A 396 46.40 -19.54 24.59
N PHE A 397 45.73 -18.68 25.35
CA PHE A 397 45.98 -18.50 26.78
C PHE A 397 44.66 -18.00 27.39
#